data_f83c51fc2289795d2ffa9c8eccf0116e
#
_entry.id   f83c51fc2289795d2ffa9c8eccf0116e
#
_cell.length_a   1.000
_cell.length_b   1.000
_cell.length_c   1.000
_cell.angle_alpha   90.00
_cell.angle_beta   90.00
_cell.angle_gamma   90.00
#
_symmetry.space_group_name_H-M   'P 1'
#
loop_
_entity.id
_entity.type
_entity.pdbx_description
1 polymer ?
#
loop_
_entity_poly.entity_id
_entity_poly.type
_entity_poly.pdbx_seq_one_letter_code
_entity_poly.pdbx_strand_id
1 'polypeptide(L)'
;METKITTGTNELIKVAFVGPESTGKTTLSEQLAQYHNTQWVPEYMRLYLQQKWDIFKQTCTWADLLPIAKGQLQLEAEAAAKAHHYLFCDTCLIELAIYAHYYYNRCPAPIERALETTHYQHIFLTYIDTPWVADDLRDRPHNRAEIFDFFQQKLLEYGFPYTVLKGDLQERMEVVNMHLEMPSL
;
A
#
# COMPACT_ATOMS: atom_id res chain seq x y z
N MET A 1 -32.95 9.50 -34.56
CA MET A 1 -32.39 8.38 -33.79
C MET A 1 -31.00 8.83 -33.33
N GLU A 2 -30.89 9.45 -32.15
CA GLU A 2 -29.63 9.91 -31.63
C GLU A 2 -28.95 8.78 -30.87
N THR A 3 -27.85 8.30 -31.42
CA THR A 3 -26.99 7.31 -30.75
C THR A 3 -26.25 8.03 -29.59
N LYS A 4 -26.71 7.85 -28.36
CA LYS A 4 -25.95 8.25 -27.17
C LYS A 4 -24.68 7.43 -27.11
N ILE A 5 -23.56 8.04 -27.48
CA ILE A 5 -22.24 7.54 -27.16
C ILE A 5 -22.05 7.81 -25.66
N THR A 6 -22.30 6.82 -24.82
CA THR A 6 -21.85 6.83 -23.43
C THR A 6 -20.34 6.69 -23.43
N THR A 7 -19.63 7.79 -23.31
CA THR A 7 -18.21 7.79 -22.90
C THR A 7 -18.19 7.34 -21.45
N GLY A 8 -18.05 6.03 -21.23
CA GLY A 8 -17.69 5.51 -19.92
C GLY A 8 -16.32 6.11 -19.56
N THR A 9 -16.30 7.06 -18.65
CA THR A 9 -15.06 7.43 -17.96
C THR A 9 -14.63 6.18 -17.22
N ASN A 10 -13.62 5.46 -17.76
CA ASN A 10 -12.99 4.36 -17.06
C ASN A 10 -12.38 4.96 -15.79
N GLU A 11 -13.08 4.84 -14.68
CA GLU A 11 -12.61 5.27 -13.37
C GLU A 11 -11.34 4.47 -13.04
N LEU A 12 -10.29 5.15 -12.62
CA LEU A 12 -9.03 4.52 -12.25
C LEU A 12 -9.25 3.65 -11.00
N ILE A 13 -8.99 2.36 -11.12
CA ILE A 13 -9.07 1.39 -10.02
C ILE A 13 -7.75 1.41 -9.26
N LYS A 14 -7.77 1.90 -8.02
CA LYS A 14 -6.61 1.89 -7.12
C LYS A 14 -6.59 0.61 -6.30
N VAL A 15 -5.44 -0.06 -6.32
CA VAL A 15 -5.19 -1.30 -5.58
C VAL A 15 -4.03 -1.07 -4.62
N ALA A 16 -4.26 -1.25 -3.32
CA ALA A 16 -3.24 -1.07 -2.30
C ALA A 16 -2.79 -2.42 -1.73
N PHE A 17 -1.48 -2.60 -1.61
CA PHE A 17 -0.85 -3.71 -0.90
C PHE A 17 -0.31 -3.21 0.43
N VAL A 18 -0.76 -3.80 1.52
CA VAL A 18 -0.37 -3.44 2.88
C VAL A 18 0.10 -4.69 3.63
N GLY A 19 0.83 -4.50 4.71
CA GLY A 19 1.27 -5.60 5.56
C GLY A 19 2.70 -5.49 6.06
N PRO A 20 3.16 -6.44 6.87
CA PRO A 20 4.49 -6.41 7.46
C PRO A 20 5.61 -6.31 6.42
N GLU A 21 6.77 -5.89 6.88
CA GLU A 21 7.98 -5.82 6.06
C GLU A 21 8.37 -7.19 5.49
N SER A 22 9.06 -7.18 4.35
CA SER A 22 9.58 -8.39 3.69
C SER A 22 8.48 -9.43 3.35
N THR A 23 7.32 -8.97 2.94
CA THR A 23 6.20 -9.82 2.49
C THR A 23 5.97 -9.80 0.98
N GLY A 24 6.88 -9.16 0.22
CA GLY A 24 6.85 -9.17 -1.24
C GLY A 24 5.92 -8.14 -1.90
N LYS A 25 5.45 -7.11 -1.18
CA LYS A 25 4.57 -6.05 -1.70
C LYS A 25 5.14 -5.36 -2.94
N THR A 26 6.41 -4.93 -2.87
CA THR A 26 7.09 -4.23 -3.97
C THR A 26 7.13 -5.07 -5.23
N THR A 27 7.62 -6.31 -5.13
CA THR A 27 7.71 -7.23 -6.28
C THR A 27 6.32 -7.48 -6.89
N LEU A 28 5.30 -7.66 -6.06
CA LEU A 28 3.93 -7.90 -6.52
C LEU A 28 3.38 -6.68 -7.25
N SER A 29 3.57 -5.46 -6.70
CA SER A 29 3.11 -4.20 -7.32
C SER A 29 3.76 -3.96 -8.67
N GLU A 30 5.09 -4.16 -8.78
CA GLU A 30 5.83 -4.04 -10.03
C GLU A 30 5.36 -5.04 -11.08
N GLN A 31 5.23 -6.31 -10.71
CA GLN A 31 4.84 -7.37 -11.65
C GLN A 31 3.40 -7.19 -12.15
N LEU A 32 2.48 -6.79 -11.30
CA LEU A 32 1.10 -6.48 -11.69
C LEU A 32 1.03 -5.27 -12.61
N ALA A 33 1.77 -4.20 -12.30
CA ALA A 33 1.82 -3.01 -13.16
C ALA A 33 2.39 -3.35 -14.55
N GLN A 34 3.43 -4.18 -14.59
CA GLN A 34 4.03 -4.66 -15.83
C GLN A 34 3.04 -5.54 -16.62
N TYR A 35 2.35 -6.47 -15.95
CA TYR A 35 1.36 -7.35 -16.58
C TYR A 35 0.18 -6.57 -17.18
N HIS A 36 -0.32 -5.54 -16.47
CA HIS A 36 -1.43 -4.69 -16.91
C HIS A 36 -0.99 -3.48 -17.75
N ASN A 37 0.29 -3.33 -18.05
CA ASN A 37 0.85 -2.19 -18.77
C ASN A 37 0.40 -0.84 -18.19
N THR A 38 0.58 -0.67 -16.88
CA THR A 38 0.19 0.52 -16.14
C THR A 38 1.26 0.97 -15.15
N GLN A 39 0.93 1.92 -14.27
CA GLN A 39 1.83 2.46 -13.26
C GLN A 39 1.70 1.72 -11.92
N TRP A 40 2.77 1.76 -11.15
CA TRP A 40 2.75 1.44 -9.72
C TRP A 40 3.37 2.58 -8.91
N VAL A 41 3.08 2.61 -7.61
CA VAL A 41 3.57 3.62 -6.66
C VAL A 41 4.51 2.93 -5.68
N PRO A 42 5.79 3.33 -5.63
CA PRO A 42 6.73 2.80 -4.64
C PRO A 42 6.42 3.30 -3.23
N GLU A 43 6.87 2.55 -2.22
CA GLU A 43 6.81 2.95 -0.82
C GLU A 43 7.66 4.20 -0.56
N TYR A 44 7.01 5.37 -0.40
CA TYR A 44 7.73 6.62 -0.15
C TYR A 44 8.48 6.62 1.18
N MET A 45 7.92 6.01 2.22
CA MET A 45 8.56 5.90 3.54
C MET A 45 9.95 5.28 3.44
N ARG A 46 10.09 4.22 2.63
CA ARG A 46 11.38 3.57 2.40
C ARG A 46 12.38 4.50 1.72
N LEU A 47 11.96 5.22 0.69
CA LEU A 47 12.81 6.19 0.00
C LEU A 47 13.27 7.31 0.95
N TYR A 48 12.34 7.86 1.73
CA TYR A 48 12.60 8.92 2.71
C TYR A 48 13.54 8.48 3.82
N LEU A 49 13.28 7.32 4.43
CA LEU A 49 14.07 6.80 5.54
C LEU A 49 15.44 6.31 5.10
N GLN A 50 15.58 5.74 3.90
CA GLN A 50 16.88 5.37 3.37
C GLN A 50 17.78 6.60 3.19
N GLN A 51 17.25 7.67 2.62
CA GLN A 51 17.98 8.94 2.49
C GLN A 51 18.37 9.52 3.85
N LYS A 52 17.46 9.49 4.82
CA LYS A 52 17.74 9.94 6.20
C LYS A 52 18.82 9.09 6.86
N TRP A 53 18.78 7.77 6.70
CA TRP A 53 19.79 6.85 7.21
C TRP A 53 21.16 7.07 6.57
N ASP A 54 21.21 7.23 5.25
CA ASP A 54 22.47 7.44 4.54
C ASP A 54 23.20 8.71 4.98
N ILE A 55 22.43 9.79 5.19
CA ILE A 55 22.98 11.10 5.56
C ILE A 55 23.23 11.23 7.06
N PHE A 56 22.28 10.82 7.90
CA PHE A 56 22.27 11.14 9.32
C PHE A 56 22.42 9.93 10.24
N LYS A 57 22.34 8.70 9.71
CA LYS A 57 22.27 7.44 10.49
C LYS A 57 21.14 7.44 11.53
N GLN A 58 20.02 8.06 11.20
CA GLN A 58 18.85 8.18 12.05
C GLN A 58 17.68 7.36 11.51
N THR A 59 16.93 6.75 12.41
CA THR A 59 15.71 6.02 12.13
C THR A 59 14.50 6.96 12.04
N CYS A 60 13.34 6.40 11.76
CA CYS A 60 12.07 7.13 11.73
C CYS A 60 11.72 7.73 13.09
N THR A 61 11.25 8.97 13.08
CA THR A 61 10.75 9.67 14.25
C THR A 61 9.29 10.14 14.01
N TRP A 62 8.61 10.54 15.08
CA TRP A 62 7.28 11.13 14.97
C TRP A 62 7.19 12.30 13.98
N ALA A 63 8.23 13.14 13.92
CA ALA A 63 8.28 14.31 13.03
C ALA A 63 8.34 13.94 11.54
N ASP A 64 8.77 12.71 11.21
CA ASP A 64 8.89 12.25 9.83
C ASP A 64 7.53 11.80 9.25
N LEU A 65 6.55 11.47 10.09
CA LEU A 65 5.28 10.89 9.63
C LEU A 65 4.51 11.80 8.66
N LEU A 66 4.42 13.11 8.94
CA LEU A 66 3.72 14.04 8.04
C LEU A 66 4.45 14.28 6.72
N PRO A 67 5.78 14.50 6.67
CA PRO A 67 6.53 14.50 5.42
C PRO A 67 6.36 13.22 4.60
N ILE A 68 6.41 12.06 5.24
CA ILE A 68 6.22 10.76 4.57
C ILE A 68 4.80 10.66 3.98
N ALA A 69 3.76 11.02 4.76
CA ALA A 69 2.38 11.01 4.27
C ALA A 69 2.19 11.89 3.03
N LYS A 70 2.74 13.10 3.06
CA LYS A 70 2.68 14.03 1.92
C LYS A 70 3.38 13.48 0.68
N GLY A 71 4.57 12.90 0.87
CA GLY A 71 5.32 12.31 -0.23
C GLY A 71 4.62 11.10 -0.84
N GLN A 72 4.03 10.23 -0.03
CA GLN A 72 3.24 9.09 -0.52
C GLN A 72 2.05 9.55 -1.36
N LEU A 73 1.25 10.50 -0.86
CA LEU A 73 0.10 11.04 -1.59
C LEU A 73 0.50 11.75 -2.89
N GLN A 74 1.64 12.45 -2.91
CA GLN A 74 2.17 13.08 -4.11
C GLN A 74 2.56 12.03 -5.16
N LEU A 75 3.29 10.97 -4.77
CA LEU A 75 3.65 9.88 -5.68
C LEU A 75 2.41 9.18 -6.25
N GLU A 76 1.39 8.95 -5.42
CA GLU A 76 0.13 8.38 -5.90
C GLU A 76 -0.55 9.28 -6.94
N ALA A 77 -0.62 10.59 -6.70
CA ALA A 77 -1.22 11.54 -7.64
C ALA A 77 -0.46 11.60 -8.97
N GLU A 78 0.88 11.63 -8.92
CA GLU A 78 1.73 11.63 -10.11
C GLU A 78 1.62 10.35 -10.93
N ALA A 79 1.55 9.19 -10.27
CA ALA A 79 1.37 7.90 -10.91
C ALA A 79 -0.05 7.75 -11.48
N ALA A 80 -1.07 8.19 -10.74
CA ALA A 80 -2.47 8.18 -11.19
C ALA A 80 -2.68 8.96 -12.49
N ALA A 81 -1.98 10.09 -12.67
CA ALA A 81 -2.06 10.89 -13.90
C ALA A 81 -1.52 10.16 -15.14
N LYS A 82 -0.73 9.10 -14.97
CA LYS A 82 -0.08 8.31 -16.04
C LYS A 82 -0.61 6.88 -16.12
N ALA A 83 -1.42 6.47 -15.15
CA ALA A 83 -1.91 5.10 -15.05
C ALA A 83 -2.98 4.80 -16.10
N HIS A 84 -3.04 3.53 -16.50
CA HIS A 84 -4.03 2.99 -17.42
C HIS A 84 -4.92 2.00 -16.68
N HIS A 85 -6.18 2.36 -16.43
CA HIS A 85 -7.21 1.53 -15.80
C HIS A 85 -6.93 1.13 -14.35
N TYR A 86 -5.72 0.65 -14.03
CA TYR A 86 -5.29 0.26 -12.69
C TYR A 86 -4.11 1.08 -12.20
N LEU A 87 -4.04 1.30 -10.88
CA LEU A 87 -2.87 1.83 -10.18
C LEU A 87 -2.55 0.90 -9.00
N PHE A 88 -1.37 0.31 -9.01
CA PHE A 88 -0.91 -0.58 -7.94
C PHE A 88 -0.02 0.18 -6.96
N CYS A 89 -0.39 0.23 -5.68
CA CYS A 89 0.33 0.95 -4.65
C CYS A 89 1.09 -0.04 -3.75
N ASP A 90 2.43 0.00 -3.80
CA ASP A 90 3.28 -0.63 -2.80
C ASP A 90 3.22 0.22 -1.53
N THR A 91 2.40 -0.21 -0.59
CA THR A 91 1.94 0.53 0.57
C THR A 91 1.05 1.75 0.23
N CYS A 92 0.56 2.41 1.25
CA CYS A 92 -0.31 3.58 1.12
C CYS A 92 -0.44 4.30 2.47
N LEU A 93 -1.23 5.36 2.50
CA LEU A 93 -1.46 6.14 3.72
C LEU A 93 -2.03 5.31 4.88
N ILE A 94 -2.83 4.28 4.59
CA ILE A 94 -3.39 3.37 5.60
C ILE A 94 -2.28 2.63 6.34
N GLU A 95 -1.28 2.10 5.63
CA GLU A 95 -0.13 1.42 6.22
C GLU A 95 0.67 2.36 7.14
N LEU A 96 0.91 3.60 6.70
CA LEU A 96 1.61 4.61 7.51
C LEU A 96 0.85 4.90 8.81
N ALA A 97 -0.49 5.04 8.76
CA ALA A 97 -1.31 5.24 9.94
C ALA A 97 -1.26 4.03 10.90
N ILE A 98 -1.30 2.81 10.36
CA ILE A 98 -1.19 1.58 11.16
C ILE A 98 0.17 1.51 11.86
N TYR A 99 1.28 1.78 11.16
CA TYR A 99 2.61 1.83 11.78
C TYR A 99 2.75 2.98 12.79
N ALA A 100 2.12 4.14 12.56
CA ALA A 100 2.10 5.22 13.55
C ALA A 100 1.46 4.76 14.86
N HIS A 101 0.34 4.04 14.81
CA HIS A 101 -0.27 3.45 16.01
C HIS A 101 0.60 2.35 16.63
N TYR A 102 1.23 1.52 15.82
CA TYR A 102 2.08 0.44 16.32
C TYR A 102 3.29 0.96 17.10
N TYR A 103 4.00 1.96 16.55
CA TYR A 103 5.24 2.48 17.16
C TYR A 103 5.01 3.58 18.20
N TYR A 104 3.96 4.42 18.02
CA TYR A 104 3.74 5.60 18.86
C TYR A 104 2.43 5.56 19.65
N ASN A 105 1.65 4.49 19.52
CA ASN A 105 0.33 4.33 20.12
C ASN A 105 -0.67 5.48 19.79
N ARG A 106 -0.40 6.20 18.71
CA ARG A 106 -1.21 7.31 18.17
C ARG A 106 -0.82 7.60 16.72
N CYS A 107 -1.70 8.30 16.01
CA CYS A 107 -1.43 8.77 14.65
C CYS A 107 -1.59 10.30 14.59
N PRO A 108 -0.83 11.01 13.73
CA PRO A 108 -1.04 12.44 13.53
C PRO A 108 -2.45 12.72 12.99
N ALA A 109 -3.19 13.65 13.63
CA ALA A 109 -4.55 13.97 13.24
C ALA A 109 -4.74 14.37 11.75
N PRO A 110 -3.79 15.04 11.06
CA PRO A 110 -3.93 15.25 9.62
C PRO A 110 -3.92 13.95 8.80
N ILE A 111 -3.17 12.91 9.22
CA ILE A 111 -3.16 11.60 8.56
C ILE A 111 -4.50 10.91 8.80
N GLU A 112 -5.01 10.88 10.04
CA GLU A 112 -6.31 10.27 10.35
C GLU A 112 -7.45 10.92 9.56
N ARG A 113 -7.49 12.26 9.49
CA ARG A 113 -8.48 12.96 8.65
C ARG A 113 -8.36 12.63 7.16
N ALA A 114 -7.14 12.44 6.66
CA ALA A 114 -6.95 12.06 5.27
C ALA A 114 -7.46 10.65 4.96
N LEU A 115 -7.45 9.74 5.94
CA LEU A 115 -8.03 8.40 5.77
C LEU A 115 -9.53 8.44 5.50
N GLU A 116 -10.27 9.42 6.03
CA GLU A 116 -11.72 9.56 5.82
C GLU A 116 -12.09 9.75 4.33
N THR A 117 -11.16 10.31 3.54
CA THR A 117 -11.34 10.55 2.11
C THR A 117 -10.48 9.64 1.23
N THR A 118 -9.69 8.76 1.86
CA THR A 118 -8.85 7.80 1.15
C THR A 118 -9.72 6.67 0.61
N HIS A 119 -9.57 6.38 -0.68
CA HIS A 119 -10.30 5.33 -1.34
C HIS A 119 -9.39 4.44 -2.20
N TYR A 120 -9.43 3.13 -1.90
CA TYR A 120 -8.86 2.07 -2.73
C TYR A 120 -9.97 1.07 -2.99
N GLN A 121 -10.17 0.71 -4.25
CA GLN A 121 -11.19 -0.28 -4.63
C GLN A 121 -10.85 -1.67 -4.10
N HIS A 122 -9.56 -1.97 -3.99
CA HIS A 122 -9.08 -3.22 -3.41
C HIS A 122 -7.91 -2.97 -2.47
N ILE A 123 -7.95 -3.58 -1.29
CA ILE A 123 -6.86 -3.60 -0.33
C ILE A 123 -6.48 -5.05 -0.08
N PHE A 124 -5.21 -5.36 -0.31
CA PHE A 124 -4.65 -6.69 -0.08
C PHE A 124 -3.64 -6.65 1.06
N LEU A 125 -3.86 -7.49 2.06
CA LEU A 125 -2.95 -7.69 3.18
C LEU A 125 -2.02 -8.87 2.87
N THR A 126 -0.75 -8.60 2.65
CA THR A 126 0.24 -9.62 2.31
C THR A 126 0.63 -10.44 3.55
N TYR A 127 0.49 -11.77 3.44
CA TYR A 127 0.83 -12.69 4.52
C TYR A 127 2.35 -12.88 4.67
N ILE A 128 2.75 -13.38 5.84
CA ILE A 128 4.15 -13.52 6.26
C ILE A 128 4.79 -14.86 5.87
N ASP A 129 4.35 -15.45 4.77
CA ASP A 129 4.84 -16.75 4.25
C ASP A 129 6.04 -16.61 3.29
N THR A 130 6.56 -15.41 3.11
CA THR A 130 7.81 -15.14 2.40
C THR A 130 9.00 -15.10 3.35
N PRO A 131 10.22 -15.51 2.91
CA PRO A 131 11.42 -15.39 3.73
C PRO A 131 11.71 -13.96 4.13
N TRP A 132 12.22 -13.77 5.35
CA TRP A 132 12.72 -12.47 5.77
C TRP A 132 14.02 -12.14 5.05
N VAL A 133 14.10 -10.92 4.53
CA VAL A 133 15.33 -10.36 3.97
C VAL A 133 15.72 -9.13 4.79
N ALA A 134 16.87 -9.21 5.46
CA ALA A 134 17.38 -8.11 6.28
C ALA A 134 17.90 -6.96 5.40
N ASP A 135 17.72 -5.73 5.86
CA ASP A 135 18.36 -4.52 5.33
C ASP A 135 18.49 -3.44 6.43
N ASP A 136 19.03 -2.28 6.07
CA ASP A 136 19.33 -1.19 7.02
C ASP A 136 18.11 -0.63 7.76
N LEU A 137 16.91 -0.79 7.21
CA LEU A 137 15.68 -0.22 7.73
C LEU A 137 14.75 -1.23 8.40
N ARG A 138 14.98 -2.53 8.18
CA ARG A 138 14.15 -3.62 8.72
C ARG A 138 14.70 -4.09 10.07
N ASP A 139 13.97 -3.80 11.13
CA ASP A 139 14.42 -4.01 12.50
C ASP A 139 13.67 -5.12 13.28
N ARG A 140 12.59 -5.68 12.70
CA ARG A 140 11.66 -6.55 13.43
C ARG A 140 11.42 -7.93 12.82
N PRO A 141 12.48 -8.75 12.60
CA PRO A 141 12.32 -10.06 11.97
C PRO A 141 11.43 -11.03 12.76
N HIS A 142 11.37 -10.89 14.08
CA HIS A 142 10.65 -11.81 14.98
C HIS A 142 9.22 -11.38 15.30
N ASN A 143 8.82 -10.15 14.94
CA ASN A 143 7.51 -9.59 15.27
C ASN A 143 6.52 -9.59 14.10
N ARG A 144 6.84 -10.24 12.99
CA ARG A 144 5.99 -10.22 11.77
C ARG A 144 4.57 -10.73 12.02
N ALA A 145 4.41 -11.78 12.84
CA ALA A 145 3.10 -12.33 13.18
C ALA A 145 2.28 -11.33 14.01
N GLU A 146 2.88 -10.74 15.05
CA GLU A 146 2.24 -9.70 15.86
C GLU A 146 1.83 -8.49 15.02
N ILE A 147 2.74 -8.02 14.13
CA ILE A 147 2.46 -6.90 13.23
C ILE A 147 1.33 -7.26 12.26
N PHE A 148 1.32 -8.47 11.72
CA PHE A 148 0.25 -8.94 10.83
C PHE A 148 -1.12 -8.90 11.53
N ASP A 149 -1.21 -9.44 12.75
CA ASP A 149 -2.44 -9.41 13.55
C ASP A 149 -2.87 -7.98 13.86
N PHE A 150 -1.91 -7.09 14.15
CA PHE A 150 -2.18 -5.67 14.36
C PHE A 150 -2.72 -4.97 13.10
N PHE A 151 -2.19 -5.30 11.91
CA PHE A 151 -2.73 -4.83 10.65
C PHE A 151 -4.18 -5.25 10.44
N GLN A 152 -4.50 -6.54 10.70
CA GLN A 152 -5.87 -7.04 10.60
C GLN A 152 -6.83 -6.26 11.53
N GLN A 153 -6.43 -6.11 12.77
CA GLN A 153 -7.22 -5.36 13.76
C GLN A 153 -7.47 -3.92 13.29
N LYS A 154 -6.42 -3.20 12.86
CA LYS A 154 -6.54 -1.79 12.46
C LYS A 154 -7.33 -1.58 11.18
N LEU A 155 -7.18 -2.46 10.19
CA LEU A 155 -7.99 -2.41 8.97
C LEU A 155 -9.48 -2.55 9.28
N LEU A 156 -9.85 -3.44 10.22
CA LEU A 156 -11.23 -3.60 10.67
C LEU A 156 -11.71 -2.38 11.47
N GLU A 157 -10.90 -1.84 12.38
CA GLU A 157 -11.23 -0.63 13.15
C GLU A 157 -11.48 0.59 12.25
N TYR A 158 -10.69 0.74 11.19
CA TYR A 158 -10.86 1.82 10.19
C TYR A 158 -11.98 1.57 9.18
N GLY A 159 -12.57 0.36 9.18
CA GLY A 159 -13.63 0.00 8.25
C GLY A 159 -13.15 -0.25 6.81
N PHE A 160 -11.87 -0.59 6.61
CA PHE A 160 -11.33 -0.94 5.31
C PHE A 160 -11.47 -2.46 5.07
N PRO A 161 -12.32 -2.89 4.12
CA PRO A 161 -12.37 -4.28 3.71
C PRO A 161 -11.07 -4.67 3.02
N TYR A 162 -10.58 -5.87 3.29
CA TYR A 162 -9.33 -6.36 2.73
C TYR A 162 -9.38 -7.86 2.41
N THR A 163 -8.49 -8.31 1.54
CA THR A 163 -8.25 -9.72 1.23
C THR A 163 -6.82 -10.10 1.63
N VAL A 164 -6.65 -11.22 2.32
CA VAL A 164 -5.31 -11.73 2.67
C VAL A 164 -4.72 -12.46 1.48
N LEU A 165 -3.49 -12.06 1.08
CA LEU A 165 -2.71 -12.73 0.03
C LEU A 165 -1.70 -13.69 0.65
N LYS A 166 -1.78 -14.96 0.27
CA LYS A 166 -0.87 -16.04 0.67
C LYS A 166 -0.25 -16.68 -0.56
N GLY A 167 0.80 -17.43 -0.33
CA GLY A 167 1.48 -18.19 -1.37
C GLY A 167 2.62 -17.44 -2.05
N ASP A 168 3.09 -17.97 -3.15
CA ASP A 168 4.13 -17.38 -3.96
C ASP A 168 3.64 -16.19 -4.82
N LEU A 169 4.53 -15.59 -5.58
CA LEU A 169 4.21 -14.43 -6.42
C LEU A 169 3.11 -14.74 -7.45
N GLN A 170 3.17 -15.91 -8.09
CA GLN A 170 2.21 -16.30 -9.11
C GLN A 170 0.81 -16.50 -8.52
N GLU A 171 0.71 -17.21 -7.41
CA GLU A 171 -0.54 -17.43 -6.69
C GLU A 171 -1.18 -16.11 -6.24
N ARG A 172 -0.37 -15.17 -5.74
CA ARG A 172 -0.84 -13.83 -5.34
C ARG A 172 -1.33 -13.01 -6.52
N MET A 173 -0.63 -13.03 -7.64
CA MET A 173 -1.05 -12.35 -8.88
C MET A 173 -2.39 -12.91 -9.39
N GLU A 174 -2.59 -14.22 -9.35
CA GLU A 174 -3.84 -14.86 -9.75
C GLU A 174 -5.01 -14.40 -8.87
N VAL A 175 -4.82 -14.37 -7.54
CA VAL A 175 -5.85 -13.88 -6.60
C VAL A 175 -6.20 -12.41 -6.88
N VAL A 176 -5.20 -11.56 -7.08
CA VAL A 176 -5.43 -10.13 -7.41
C VAL A 176 -6.21 -10.01 -8.71
N ASN A 177 -5.78 -10.69 -9.79
CA ASN A 177 -6.43 -10.62 -11.10
C ASN A 177 -7.88 -11.10 -11.03
N MET A 178 -8.18 -12.16 -10.27
CA MET A 178 -9.56 -12.61 -10.04
C MET A 178 -10.42 -11.50 -9.41
N HIS A 179 -9.89 -10.76 -8.44
CA HIS A 179 -10.63 -9.66 -7.81
C HIS A 179 -10.86 -8.49 -8.76
N LEU A 180 -9.89 -8.19 -9.64
CA LEU A 180 -10.01 -7.11 -10.62
C LEU A 180 -11.03 -7.42 -11.73
N GLU A 181 -11.28 -8.69 -12.03
CA GLU A 181 -12.26 -9.13 -13.00
C GLU A 181 -13.69 -9.21 -12.44
N MET A 182 -13.85 -9.20 -11.11
CA MET A 182 -15.17 -9.18 -10.49
C MET A 182 -15.81 -7.80 -10.65
N PRO A 183 -17.08 -7.74 -11.09
CA PRO A 183 -17.79 -6.46 -11.11
C PRO A 183 -17.86 -5.89 -9.69
N SER A 184 -17.58 -4.61 -9.55
CA SER A 184 -17.75 -3.88 -8.28
C SER A 184 -19.22 -3.98 -7.87
N LEU A 185 -19.48 -4.52 -6.68
CA LEU A 185 -20.82 -4.65 -6.10
C LEU A 185 -21.39 -3.28 -5.72
#